data_c0528925d01625c039e645d9f0bb9f91
#
_entry.id   c0528925d01625c039e645d9f0bb9f91
#
_cell.length_a   1.000
_cell.length_b   1.000
_cell.length_c   1.000
_cell.angle_alpha   90.00
_cell.angle_beta   90.00
_cell.angle_gamma   90.00
#
_symmetry.space_group_name_H-M   'P 1'
#
loop_
_entity.id
_entity.type
_entity.pdbx_description
1 polymer ?
#
loop_
_entity_poly.entity_id
_entity_poly.type
_entity_poly.pdbx_seq_one_letter_code
_entity_poly.pdbx_strand_id
1 'polypeptide(L)'
;MDLVIHKQQNNYGGLVTISGAKNSAVALLPACLLTDKLCVINNVPDITDIRIIIEIMKEMGHFVMYNRNTVIIKRNNEATSIFSDKVKKLRGSYYFLGSCMNYFEKIALKSCGGCNLGSRPINYHIDAFEALGAKFHYVDNYLVCDSSSLHSAEITFPFPSVGATINVLLAATLIKGQTILHNCAIEPEVIDVMNFLNSMGAEINLEKNTFFIDGVCELKGTEYTVMSDRIEAGTYLALGALPNVTKVIITNASSDSLENYLDVLKKMGLNLNYNNNNISINKGNVLKSITVKTGPYPSFPSDLAPILTTILSLSKGMSVIEETIFDNRFSHIPELNKLGANISEKNKQIQIN
;
A
#
# COMPACT_ATOMS: atom_id res chain seq x y z
N MET A 1 -7.48 6.01 -26.22
CA MET A 1 -6.07 5.80 -26.61
C MET A 1 -5.88 4.30 -26.73
N ASP A 2 -5.49 3.81 -27.91
CA ASP A 2 -5.31 2.38 -28.14
C ASP A 2 -3.81 2.05 -27.97
N LEU A 3 -3.51 0.94 -27.29
CA LEU A 3 -2.16 0.42 -27.13
C LEU A 3 -1.95 -0.72 -28.14
N VAL A 4 -0.97 -0.57 -29.01
CA VAL A 4 -0.58 -1.64 -29.96
C VAL A 4 0.57 -2.42 -29.38
N ILE A 5 0.38 -3.73 -29.21
CA ILE A 5 1.37 -4.63 -28.62
C ILE A 5 1.93 -5.53 -29.72
N HIS A 6 3.26 -5.53 -29.89
CA HIS A 6 3.97 -6.41 -30.82
C HIS A 6 4.58 -7.60 -30.08
N LYS A 7 4.43 -8.79 -30.65
CA LYS A 7 5.02 -10.01 -30.08
C LYS A 7 6.56 -9.91 -30.05
N GLN A 8 7.15 -10.13 -28.87
CA GLN A 8 8.59 -10.24 -28.73
C GLN A 8 9.09 -11.57 -29.31
N GLN A 9 10.09 -11.51 -30.19
CA GLN A 9 10.65 -12.68 -30.87
C GLN A 9 11.94 -13.19 -30.23
N ASN A 10 12.74 -12.31 -29.62
CA ASN A 10 14.02 -12.67 -29.00
C ASN A 10 13.86 -13.18 -27.58
N ASN A 11 14.79 -14.08 -27.19
CA ASN A 11 14.93 -14.43 -25.77
C ASN A 11 15.44 -13.22 -24.97
N TYR A 12 14.93 -13.03 -23.77
CA TYR A 12 15.35 -11.96 -22.90
C TYR A 12 15.43 -12.43 -21.44
N GLY A 13 16.11 -11.68 -20.64
CA GLY A 13 16.28 -11.85 -19.21
C GLY A 13 17.07 -10.68 -18.69
N GLY A 14 17.24 -10.59 -17.40
CA GLY A 14 17.98 -9.48 -16.83
C GLY A 14 17.90 -9.37 -15.32
N LEU A 15 18.54 -8.32 -14.82
CA LEU A 15 18.56 -7.95 -13.42
C LEU A 15 17.76 -6.66 -13.23
N VAL A 16 16.89 -6.65 -12.22
CA VAL A 16 16.08 -5.50 -11.81
C VAL A 16 16.30 -5.25 -10.33
N THR A 17 16.60 -4.00 -9.97
CA THR A 17 16.61 -3.57 -8.57
C THR A 17 15.25 -2.98 -8.24
N ILE A 18 14.58 -3.55 -7.24
CA ILE A 18 13.25 -3.15 -6.82
C ILE A 18 13.30 -1.82 -6.09
N SER A 19 12.40 -0.92 -6.44
CA SER A 19 12.25 0.40 -5.84
C SER A 19 11.54 0.34 -4.48
N GLY A 20 11.45 1.47 -3.79
CA GLY A 20 10.71 1.57 -2.55
C GLY A 20 9.21 1.37 -2.75
N ALA A 21 8.57 0.76 -1.75
CA ALA A 21 7.16 0.42 -1.79
C ALA A 21 6.28 1.68 -1.86
N LYS A 22 5.50 1.78 -2.95
CA LYS A 22 4.51 2.85 -3.10
C LYS A 22 3.59 2.95 -1.89
N ASN A 23 2.99 1.82 -1.48
CA ASN A 23 1.97 1.78 -0.44
C ASN A 23 2.52 2.16 0.95
N SER A 24 3.81 1.93 1.18
CA SER A 24 4.51 2.41 2.37
C SER A 24 4.82 3.91 2.26
N ALA A 25 5.45 4.34 1.18
CA ALA A 25 5.88 5.73 0.99
C ALA A 25 4.72 6.74 1.09
N VAL A 26 3.52 6.41 0.53
CA VAL A 26 2.34 7.30 0.61
C VAL A 26 1.82 7.49 2.03
N ALA A 27 2.18 6.62 2.98
CA ALA A 27 1.86 6.76 4.40
C ALA A 27 3.01 7.41 5.20
N LEU A 28 4.26 7.04 4.91
CA LEU A 28 5.44 7.56 5.62
C LEU A 28 5.64 9.06 5.42
N LEU A 29 5.37 9.59 4.20
CA LEU A 29 5.55 11.02 3.95
C LEU A 29 4.59 11.87 4.81
N PRO A 30 3.26 11.66 4.87
CA PRO A 30 2.40 12.33 5.82
C PRO A 30 2.80 12.09 7.28
N ALA A 31 3.28 10.89 7.64
CA ALA A 31 3.71 10.57 9.00
C ALA A 31 4.87 11.46 9.49
N CYS A 32 5.72 11.96 8.59
CA CYS A 32 6.76 12.94 8.94
C CYS A 32 6.21 14.23 9.56
N LEU A 33 4.92 14.54 9.35
CA LEU A 33 4.27 15.70 9.94
C LEU A 33 3.95 15.54 11.44
N LEU A 34 4.11 14.35 12.00
CA LEU A 34 3.93 14.11 13.43
C LEU A 34 5.03 14.75 14.29
N THR A 35 6.11 15.25 13.69
CA THR A 35 7.18 15.99 14.36
C THR A 35 7.53 17.29 13.64
N ASP A 36 8.04 18.27 14.38
CA ASP A 36 8.62 19.49 13.80
C ASP A 36 10.12 19.36 13.48
N LYS A 37 10.70 18.21 13.77
CA LYS A 37 12.10 17.89 13.47
C LYS A 37 12.26 17.45 12.02
N LEU A 38 13.49 17.47 11.54
CA LEU A 38 13.81 17.04 10.18
C LEU A 38 13.69 15.53 10.02
N CYS A 39 12.95 15.09 9.02
CA CYS A 39 12.90 13.70 8.58
C CYS A 39 13.53 13.55 7.19
N VAL A 40 14.35 12.50 7.03
CA VAL A 40 14.96 12.13 5.75
C VAL A 40 14.47 10.74 5.36
N ILE A 41 13.75 10.65 4.25
CA ILE A 41 13.17 9.40 3.78
C ILE A 41 13.86 8.97 2.51
N ASN A 42 14.58 7.85 2.57
CA ASN A 42 15.32 7.27 1.46
C ASN A 42 14.49 6.20 0.74
N ASN A 43 14.90 5.85 -0.48
CA ASN A 43 14.24 4.85 -1.33
C ASN A 43 12.77 5.19 -1.65
N VAL A 44 12.42 6.46 -1.75
CA VAL A 44 11.07 6.89 -2.14
C VAL A 44 10.94 6.80 -3.66
N PRO A 45 9.94 6.04 -4.20
CA PRO A 45 9.80 5.87 -5.65
C PRO A 45 9.34 7.16 -6.34
N ASP A 46 9.87 7.43 -7.54
CA ASP A 46 9.46 8.59 -8.35
C ASP A 46 8.21 8.27 -9.17
N ILE A 47 7.06 8.38 -8.53
CA ILE A 47 5.75 8.11 -9.11
C ILE A 47 4.78 9.28 -8.88
N THR A 48 3.71 9.31 -9.67
CA THR A 48 2.71 10.40 -9.61
C THR A 48 2.12 10.58 -8.22
N ASP A 49 1.81 9.49 -7.52
CA ASP A 49 1.20 9.53 -6.18
C ASP A 49 2.11 10.25 -5.17
N ILE A 50 3.40 9.97 -5.21
CA ILE A 50 4.40 10.63 -4.33
C ILE A 50 4.53 12.11 -4.67
N ARG A 51 4.55 12.45 -5.95
CA ARG A 51 4.60 13.86 -6.38
C ARG A 51 3.38 14.63 -5.91
N ILE A 52 2.18 14.02 -5.96
CA ILE A 52 0.94 14.64 -5.46
C ILE A 52 1.02 14.88 -3.94
N ILE A 53 1.50 13.91 -3.15
CA ILE A 53 1.68 14.07 -1.69
C ILE A 53 2.64 15.23 -1.39
N ILE A 54 3.79 15.26 -2.07
CA ILE A 54 4.78 16.33 -1.91
C ILE A 54 4.17 17.70 -2.24
N GLU A 55 3.38 17.78 -3.32
CA GLU A 55 2.70 19.01 -3.69
C GLU A 55 1.67 19.45 -2.65
N ILE A 56 0.86 18.51 -2.11
CA ILE A 56 -0.09 18.79 -1.03
C ILE A 56 0.65 19.36 0.18
N MET A 57 1.73 18.72 0.62
CA MET A 57 2.52 19.17 1.78
C MET A 57 3.13 20.57 1.57
N LYS A 58 3.62 20.87 0.35
CA LYS A 58 4.13 22.20 -0.01
C LYS A 58 3.03 23.25 0.00
N GLU A 59 1.84 22.93 -0.51
CA GLU A 59 0.68 23.84 -0.49
C GLU A 59 0.18 24.11 0.93
N MET A 60 0.29 23.13 1.84
CA MET A 60 0.07 23.34 3.27
C MET A 60 1.08 24.30 3.91
N GLY A 61 2.22 24.52 3.27
CA GLY A 61 3.28 25.40 3.77
C GLY A 61 4.45 24.66 4.44
N HIS A 62 4.52 23.34 4.32
CA HIS A 62 5.65 22.57 4.87
C HIS A 62 6.89 22.65 3.97
N PHE A 63 8.07 22.52 4.58
CA PHE A 63 9.30 22.35 3.81
C PHE A 63 9.42 20.92 3.32
N VAL A 64 9.50 20.74 1.98
CA VAL A 64 9.68 19.44 1.35
C VAL A 64 10.65 19.56 0.17
N MET A 65 11.71 18.78 0.20
CA MET A 65 12.67 18.65 -0.89
C MET A 65 12.73 17.19 -1.35
N TYR A 66 12.67 16.95 -2.66
CA TYR A 66 12.77 15.62 -3.26
C TYR A 66 13.93 15.60 -4.27
N ASN A 67 14.87 14.71 -4.05
CA ASN A 67 16.02 14.53 -4.93
C ASN A 67 16.51 13.08 -4.91
N ARG A 68 16.66 12.46 -6.08
CA ARG A 68 17.24 11.11 -6.27
C ARG A 68 16.67 10.05 -5.30
N ASN A 69 15.35 9.93 -5.25
CA ASN A 69 14.62 8.99 -4.39
C ASN A 69 14.75 9.26 -2.88
N THR A 70 15.24 10.43 -2.48
CA THR A 70 15.27 10.88 -1.09
C THR A 70 14.36 12.09 -0.93
N VAL A 71 13.48 12.06 0.07
CA VAL A 71 12.61 13.18 0.45
C VAL A 71 13.03 13.69 1.81
N ILE A 72 13.26 15.00 1.91
CA ILE A 72 13.56 15.70 3.16
C ILE A 72 12.35 16.51 3.54
N ILE A 73 11.83 16.33 4.73
CA ILE A 73 10.60 16.94 5.22
C ILE A 73 10.85 17.61 6.56
N LYS A 74 10.33 18.83 6.71
CA LYS A 74 10.23 19.50 7.99
C LYS A 74 8.86 20.16 8.11
N ARG A 75 8.11 19.82 9.16
CA ARG A 75 6.82 20.45 9.44
C ARG A 75 7.01 21.92 9.76
N ASN A 76 6.15 22.77 9.19
CA ASN A 76 5.99 24.17 9.59
C ASN A 76 4.77 24.27 10.52
N ASN A 77 4.93 24.90 11.66
CA ASN A 77 3.86 25.06 12.66
C ASN A 77 2.81 26.11 12.24
N GLU A 78 3.12 26.95 11.26
CA GLU A 78 2.19 27.93 10.67
C GLU A 78 1.48 27.41 9.41
N ALA A 79 1.55 26.10 9.14
CA ALA A 79 0.92 25.46 8.00
C ALA A 79 -0.61 25.53 8.06
N THR A 80 -1.27 25.49 6.89
CA THR A 80 -2.73 25.43 6.81
C THR A 80 -3.26 24.02 7.04
N SER A 81 -4.40 23.93 7.70
CA SER A 81 -5.18 22.69 7.88
C SER A 81 -6.26 22.47 6.80
N ILE A 82 -6.36 23.38 5.81
CA ILE A 82 -7.31 23.29 4.70
C ILE A 82 -6.60 22.73 3.49
N PHE A 83 -7.04 21.59 3.01
CA PHE A 83 -6.41 20.89 1.91
C PHE A 83 -6.95 21.36 0.55
N SER A 84 -6.07 21.46 -0.42
CA SER A 84 -6.41 21.79 -1.82
C SER A 84 -7.16 20.64 -2.53
N ASP A 85 -7.68 20.91 -3.72
CA ASP A 85 -8.36 19.91 -4.56
C ASP A 85 -7.46 18.74 -5.01
N LYS A 86 -6.15 18.82 -4.80
CA LYS A 86 -5.21 17.75 -5.14
C LYS A 86 -5.47 16.46 -4.35
N VAL A 87 -6.03 16.56 -3.13
CA VAL A 87 -6.42 15.38 -2.33
C VAL A 87 -7.40 14.46 -3.08
N LYS A 88 -8.21 15.00 -3.99
CA LYS A 88 -9.14 14.23 -4.82
C LYS A 88 -8.45 13.28 -5.81
N LYS A 89 -7.19 13.53 -6.12
CA LYS A 89 -6.43 12.73 -7.10
C LYS A 89 -5.81 11.47 -6.48
N LEU A 90 -5.74 11.40 -5.15
CA LEU A 90 -5.04 10.34 -4.45
C LEU A 90 -5.81 9.87 -3.22
N ARG A 91 -6.14 8.58 -3.15
CA ARG A 91 -6.77 8.00 -1.97
C ARG A 91 -5.87 8.05 -0.72
N GLY A 92 -4.55 7.88 -0.88
CA GLY A 92 -3.58 7.98 0.22
C GLY A 92 -3.58 9.34 0.94
N SER A 93 -4.24 10.37 0.38
CA SER A 93 -4.41 11.67 1.05
C SER A 93 -5.20 11.58 2.38
N TYR A 94 -5.94 10.51 2.61
CA TYR A 94 -6.58 10.30 3.92
C TYR A 94 -5.59 10.10 5.07
N TYR A 95 -4.33 9.72 4.81
CA TYR A 95 -3.30 9.62 5.84
C TYR A 95 -2.94 10.97 6.48
N PHE A 96 -3.23 12.07 5.79
CA PHE A 96 -3.11 13.40 6.39
C PHE A 96 -4.08 13.61 7.57
N LEU A 97 -5.23 12.93 7.63
CA LEU A 97 -6.11 13.01 8.80
C LEU A 97 -5.36 12.52 10.05
N GLY A 98 -4.87 11.28 10.03
CA GLY A 98 -4.16 10.69 11.16
C GLY A 98 -2.89 11.46 11.54
N SER A 99 -2.12 11.96 10.56
CA SER A 99 -0.88 12.67 10.83
C SER A 99 -1.07 14.12 11.29
N CYS A 100 -2.23 14.73 11.02
CA CYS A 100 -2.46 16.15 11.31
C CYS A 100 -3.30 16.43 12.55
N MET A 101 -4.12 15.46 13.03
CA MET A 101 -5.11 15.71 14.09
C MET A 101 -4.49 15.95 15.47
N ASN A 102 -3.20 15.68 15.66
CA ASN A 102 -2.54 15.96 16.94
C ASN A 102 -2.01 17.40 17.06
N TYR A 103 -2.02 18.19 15.98
CA TYR A 103 -1.53 19.58 16.02
C TYR A 103 -2.43 20.59 15.32
N PHE A 104 -3.47 20.14 14.63
CA PHE A 104 -4.57 21.00 14.19
C PHE A 104 -5.84 20.60 14.93
N GLU A 105 -6.50 21.55 15.57
CA GLU A 105 -7.81 21.30 16.20
C GLU A 105 -8.90 21.02 15.14
N LYS A 106 -8.75 21.60 13.94
CA LYS A 106 -9.68 21.41 12.84
C LYS A 106 -8.95 21.17 11.54
N ILE A 107 -9.37 20.14 10.84
CA ILE A 107 -8.84 19.73 9.54
C ILE A 107 -10.00 19.72 8.55
N ALA A 108 -9.81 20.35 7.39
CA ALA A 108 -10.82 20.35 6.32
C ALA A 108 -10.24 19.77 5.05
N LEU A 109 -10.72 18.60 4.63
CA LEU A 109 -10.31 18.01 3.37
C LEU A 109 -11.50 17.62 2.50
N LYS A 110 -11.36 17.73 1.18
CA LYS A 110 -12.36 17.25 0.22
C LYS A 110 -12.26 15.72 0.11
N SER A 111 -13.37 15.09 -0.28
CA SER A 111 -13.39 13.65 -0.49
C SER A 111 -12.25 13.22 -1.40
N CYS A 112 -11.41 12.32 -0.91
CA CYS A 112 -10.26 11.83 -1.67
C CYS A 112 -10.71 10.90 -2.79
N GLY A 113 -10.09 11.04 -3.96
CA GLY A 113 -10.29 10.21 -5.13
C GLY A 113 -9.51 8.88 -5.06
N GLY A 114 -9.30 8.25 -6.18
CA GLY A 114 -8.48 7.06 -6.31
C GLY A 114 -8.98 6.09 -7.37
N CYS A 115 -8.42 4.90 -7.39
CA CYS A 115 -8.74 3.84 -8.34
C CYS A 115 -10.21 3.39 -8.28
N ASN A 116 -10.81 3.11 -9.44
CA ASN A 116 -12.17 2.61 -9.55
C ASN A 116 -12.24 1.08 -9.27
N LEU A 117 -11.94 0.69 -8.04
CA LEU A 117 -11.97 -0.72 -7.58
C LEU A 117 -13.27 -1.09 -6.87
N GLY A 118 -14.34 -0.33 -7.07
CA GLY A 118 -15.63 -0.47 -6.39
C GLY A 118 -15.78 0.44 -5.18
N SER A 119 -16.83 0.21 -4.39
CA SER A 119 -17.09 0.97 -3.16
C SER A 119 -15.95 0.76 -2.15
N ARG A 120 -15.33 1.85 -1.74
CA ARG A 120 -14.25 1.85 -0.73
C ARG A 120 -14.54 2.95 0.30
N PRO A 121 -15.58 2.77 1.11
CA PRO A 121 -16.00 3.78 2.06
C PRO A 121 -14.90 4.05 3.09
N ILE A 122 -14.88 5.26 3.62
CA ILE A 122 -13.93 5.69 4.67
C ILE A 122 -14.50 5.55 6.08
N ASN A 123 -15.64 4.90 6.20
CA ASN A 123 -16.33 4.73 7.48
C ASN A 123 -15.41 4.11 8.55
N TYR A 124 -14.61 3.09 8.23
CA TYR A 124 -13.67 2.50 9.20
C TYR A 124 -12.64 3.51 9.74
N HIS A 125 -12.22 4.48 8.90
CA HIS A 125 -11.35 5.57 9.36
C HIS A 125 -12.12 6.50 10.29
N ILE A 126 -13.34 6.92 9.89
CA ILE A 126 -14.17 7.84 10.67
C ILE A 126 -14.56 7.20 11.99
N ASP A 127 -15.11 5.98 11.97
CA ASP A 127 -15.54 5.26 13.17
C ASP A 127 -14.38 5.12 14.18
N ALA A 128 -13.18 4.82 13.71
CA ALA A 128 -12.00 4.70 14.55
C ALA A 128 -11.53 6.05 15.11
N PHE A 129 -11.56 7.11 14.33
CA PHE A 129 -11.22 8.45 14.80
C PHE A 129 -12.27 9.01 15.77
N GLU A 130 -13.56 8.70 15.57
CA GLU A 130 -14.62 9.06 16.51
C GLU A 130 -14.46 8.31 17.84
N ALA A 131 -14.02 7.05 17.81
CA ALA A 131 -13.66 6.33 19.03
C ALA A 131 -12.46 6.96 19.75
N LEU A 132 -11.55 7.63 19.05
CA LEU A 132 -10.46 8.43 19.61
C LEU A 132 -10.90 9.84 20.06
N GLY A 133 -12.19 10.20 19.95
CA GLY A 133 -12.75 11.49 20.39
C GLY A 133 -12.83 12.56 19.31
N ALA A 134 -12.44 12.28 18.06
CA ALA A 134 -12.65 13.21 16.96
C ALA A 134 -14.13 13.32 16.58
N LYS A 135 -14.53 14.44 15.95
CA LYS A 135 -15.89 14.64 15.44
C LYS A 135 -15.84 15.02 13.97
N PHE A 136 -16.73 14.42 13.18
CA PHE A 136 -16.78 14.66 11.74
C PHE A 136 -18.13 15.29 11.32
N HIS A 137 -18.04 16.26 10.42
CA HIS A 137 -19.21 16.86 9.77
C HIS A 137 -18.84 17.39 8.38
N TYR A 138 -19.84 17.61 7.54
CA TYR A 138 -19.62 18.18 6.21
C TYR A 138 -19.97 19.67 6.19
N VAL A 139 -19.09 20.47 5.59
CA VAL A 139 -19.30 21.90 5.33
C VAL A 139 -18.88 22.14 3.85
N ASP A 140 -19.79 22.58 3.02
CA ASP A 140 -19.53 22.97 1.61
C ASP A 140 -18.65 21.97 0.82
N ASN A 141 -18.90 20.70 0.84
CA ASN A 141 -18.12 19.64 0.21
C ASN A 141 -16.76 19.32 0.88
N TYR A 142 -16.48 19.88 2.04
CA TYR A 142 -15.36 19.47 2.88
C TYR A 142 -15.83 18.52 3.99
N LEU A 143 -15.08 17.45 4.16
CA LEU A 143 -15.12 16.67 5.40
C LEU A 143 -14.26 17.42 6.42
N VAL A 144 -14.91 17.95 7.46
CA VAL A 144 -14.25 18.63 8.55
C VAL A 144 -14.11 17.66 9.71
N CYS A 145 -12.88 17.51 10.20
CA CYS A 145 -12.54 16.78 11.42
C CYS A 145 -12.22 17.77 12.52
N ASP A 146 -12.92 17.69 13.63
CA ASP A 146 -12.61 18.39 14.89
C ASP A 146 -11.91 17.39 15.81
N SER A 147 -10.66 17.66 16.15
CA SER A 147 -9.77 16.82 16.96
C SER A 147 -9.43 17.46 18.32
N SER A 148 -10.24 18.39 18.79
CA SER A 148 -10.00 19.13 20.05
C SER A 148 -10.11 18.28 21.32
N SER A 149 -10.64 17.06 21.25
CA SER A 149 -10.97 16.22 22.43
C SER A 149 -10.44 14.78 22.29
N LEU A 150 -9.24 14.60 21.70
CA LEU A 150 -8.65 13.30 21.49
C LEU A 150 -8.31 12.58 22.80
N HIS A 151 -8.57 11.29 22.86
CA HIS A 151 -8.22 10.38 23.95
C HIS A 151 -7.90 8.98 23.45
N SER A 152 -7.18 8.19 24.23
CA SER A 152 -6.90 6.78 23.93
C SER A 152 -8.19 5.95 24.00
N ALA A 153 -8.23 4.89 23.18
CA ALA A 153 -9.40 4.01 23.10
C ALA A 153 -9.00 2.56 22.78
N GLU A 154 -9.91 1.64 23.03
CA GLU A 154 -9.85 0.27 22.53
C GLU A 154 -10.80 0.14 21.32
N ILE A 155 -10.26 -0.26 20.17
CA ILE A 155 -10.96 -0.24 18.88
C ILE A 155 -10.85 -1.62 18.24
N THR A 156 -11.94 -2.16 17.73
CA THR A 156 -11.96 -3.40 16.96
C THR A 156 -12.43 -3.14 15.53
N PHE A 157 -11.60 -3.39 14.54
CA PHE A 157 -12.02 -3.28 13.15
C PHE A 157 -12.90 -4.46 12.74
N PRO A 158 -14.04 -4.23 12.05
CA PRO A 158 -14.88 -5.31 11.53
C PRO A 158 -14.21 -6.07 10.39
N PHE A 159 -13.24 -5.43 9.72
CA PHE A 159 -12.42 -5.98 8.66
C PHE A 159 -10.99 -5.39 8.75
N PRO A 160 -9.92 -6.17 8.53
CA PRO A 160 -8.54 -5.67 8.60
C PRO A 160 -8.25 -4.71 7.44
N SER A 161 -8.53 -3.42 7.68
CA SER A 161 -8.35 -2.35 6.71
C SER A 161 -6.96 -1.73 6.84
N VAL A 162 -6.12 -1.86 5.81
CA VAL A 162 -4.78 -1.25 5.75
C VAL A 162 -4.85 0.25 6.01
N GLY A 163 -5.74 0.95 5.30
CA GLY A 163 -5.84 2.41 5.42
C GLY A 163 -6.28 2.87 6.81
N ALA A 164 -7.30 2.23 7.39
CA ALA A 164 -7.77 2.59 8.72
C ALA A 164 -6.74 2.25 9.80
N THR A 165 -6.10 1.08 9.73
CA THR A 165 -5.03 0.68 10.65
C THR A 165 -3.90 1.72 10.65
N ILE A 166 -3.36 2.07 9.48
CA ILE A 166 -2.29 3.08 9.36
C ILE A 166 -2.74 4.43 9.93
N ASN A 167 -3.94 4.88 9.59
CA ASN A 167 -4.43 6.18 10.08
C ASN A 167 -4.55 6.25 11.60
N VAL A 168 -5.00 5.16 12.24
CA VAL A 168 -5.06 5.12 13.71
C VAL A 168 -3.67 5.02 14.32
N LEU A 169 -2.74 4.25 13.73
CA LEU A 169 -1.33 4.25 14.17
C LEU A 169 -0.76 5.67 14.18
N LEU A 170 -0.98 6.45 13.10
CA LEU A 170 -0.51 7.84 13.01
C LEU A 170 -1.13 8.74 14.09
N ALA A 171 -2.45 8.64 14.30
CA ALA A 171 -3.15 9.49 15.25
C ALA A 171 -2.81 9.14 16.70
N ALA A 172 -2.85 7.84 17.05
CA ALA A 172 -2.73 7.38 18.43
C ALA A 172 -1.32 7.56 19.02
N THR A 173 -0.30 7.64 18.18
CA THR A 173 1.11 7.77 18.62
C THR A 173 1.35 8.97 19.55
N LEU A 174 0.60 10.07 19.41
CA LEU A 174 0.74 11.27 20.24
C LEU A 174 -0.45 11.49 21.20
N ILE A 175 -1.42 10.57 21.23
CA ILE A 175 -2.57 10.65 22.14
C ILE A 175 -2.21 10.04 23.48
N LYS A 176 -2.29 10.81 24.56
CA LYS A 176 -1.97 10.36 25.92
C LYS A 176 -2.76 9.12 26.33
N GLY A 177 -2.06 8.12 26.86
CA GLY A 177 -2.61 6.82 27.28
C GLY A 177 -2.34 5.73 26.27
N GLN A 178 -2.84 4.54 26.52
CA GLN A 178 -2.67 3.39 25.64
C GLN A 178 -3.91 3.22 24.74
N THR A 179 -3.68 3.18 23.43
CA THR A 179 -4.71 2.80 22.45
C THR A 179 -4.45 1.34 22.02
N ILE A 180 -5.52 0.53 22.00
CA ILE A 180 -5.46 -0.87 21.60
C ILE A 180 -6.31 -1.04 20.34
N LEU A 181 -5.70 -1.59 19.28
CA LEU A 181 -6.36 -1.86 18.02
C LEU A 181 -6.42 -3.35 17.76
N HIS A 182 -7.63 -3.90 17.66
CA HIS A 182 -7.87 -5.29 17.35
C HIS A 182 -8.27 -5.50 15.88
N ASN A 183 -8.02 -6.71 15.38
CA ASN A 183 -8.33 -7.15 14.02
C ASN A 183 -7.74 -6.20 12.95
N CYS A 184 -6.49 -5.83 13.14
CA CYS A 184 -5.78 -4.92 12.26
C CYS A 184 -5.25 -5.60 11.00
N ALA A 185 -5.04 -4.81 9.98
CA ALA A 185 -4.21 -5.16 8.84
C ALA A 185 -2.74 -5.27 9.29
N ILE A 186 -2.05 -6.31 8.81
CA ILE A 186 -0.65 -6.59 9.15
C ILE A 186 0.19 -6.77 7.87
N GLU A 187 -0.23 -6.16 6.78
CA GLU A 187 0.54 -6.11 5.55
C GLU A 187 1.94 -5.53 5.83
N PRO A 188 2.97 -5.99 5.10
CA PRO A 188 4.34 -5.50 5.29
C PRO A 188 4.46 -3.97 5.30
N GLU A 189 3.64 -3.27 4.52
CA GLU A 189 3.60 -1.81 4.46
C GLU A 189 3.05 -1.17 5.75
N VAL A 190 2.15 -1.86 6.47
CA VAL A 190 1.66 -1.43 7.80
C VAL A 190 2.76 -1.58 8.84
N ILE A 191 3.49 -2.68 8.78
CA ILE A 191 4.64 -2.94 9.66
C ILE A 191 5.76 -1.93 9.40
N ASP A 192 5.99 -1.55 8.14
CA ASP A 192 6.95 -0.51 7.77
C ASP A 192 6.61 0.85 8.39
N VAL A 193 5.31 1.22 8.40
CA VAL A 193 4.82 2.43 9.09
C VAL A 193 5.04 2.34 10.60
N MET A 194 4.74 1.20 11.23
CA MET A 194 5.01 0.98 12.66
C MET A 194 6.52 1.16 12.97
N ASN A 195 7.38 0.52 12.18
CA ASN A 195 8.83 0.60 12.35
C ASN A 195 9.35 2.03 12.17
N PHE A 196 8.81 2.75 11.19
CA PHE A 196 9.11 4.16 10.98
C PHE A 196 8.74 5.01 12.20
N LEU A 197 7.50 4.88 12.71
CA LEU A 197 7.04 5.60 13.89
C LEU A 197 7.91 5.26 15.12
N ASN A 198 8.24 3.99 15.33
CA ASN A 198 9.13 3.57 16.40
C ASN A 198 10.56 4.13 16.25
N SER A 199 11.05 4.30 15.01
CA SER A 199 12.33 4.98 14.75
C SER A 199 12.31 6.47 15.13
N MET A 200 11.13 7.09 15.14
CA MET A 200 10.91 8.46 15.60
C MET A 200 10.74 8.54 17.14
N GLY A 201 10.68 7.40 17.82
CA GLY A 201 10.51 7.33 19.28
C GLY A 201 9.07 7.05 19.73
N ALA A 202 8.21 6.54 18.85
CA ALA A 202 6.92 5.99 19.25
C ALA A 202 7.11 4.67 20.02
N GLU A 203 6.08 4.30 20.79
CA GLU A 203 6.02 3.06 21.57
C GLU A 203 4.86 2.20 21.04
N ILE A 204 5.09 1.52 19.91
CA ILE A 204 4.08 0.68 19.25
C ILE A 204 4.55 -0.76 19.25
N ASN A 205 3.73 -1.65 19.82
CA ASN A 205 3.95 -3.08 19.85
C ASN A 205 2.84 -3.81 19.05
N LEU A 206 3.18 -4.93 18.43
CA LEU A 206 2.26 -5.79 17.70
C LEU A 206 2.28 -7.20 18.25
N GLU A 207 1.10 -7.70 18.60
CA GLU A 207 0.88 -9.11 18.93
C GLU A 207 -0.18 -9.71 18.00
N LYS A 208 0.24 -10.62 17.12
CA LYS A 208 -0.60 -11.19 16.04
C LYS A 208 -1.17 -10.10 15.12
N ASN A 209 -2.43 -9.71 15.30
CA ASN A 209 -3.10 -8.64 14.57
C ASN A 209 -3.70 -7.57 15.51
N THR A 210 -3.12 -7.41 16.68
CA THR A 210 -3.48 -6.39 17.68
C THR A 210 -2.30 -5.46 17.90
N PHE A 211 -2.48 -4.16 17.67
CA PHE A 211 -1.49 -3.14 18.01
C PHE A 211 -1.78 -2.54 19.38
N PHE A 212 -0.72 -2.38 20.17
CA PHE A 212 -0.69 -1.64 21.43
C PHE A 212 0.13 -0.39 21.20
N ILE A 213 -0.46 0.78 21.40
CA ILE A 213 0.14 2.08 21.10
C ILE A 213 0.14 2.89 22.38
N ASP A 214 1.30 3.06 22.98
CA ASP A 214 1.48 3.95 24.13
C ASP A 214 1.82 5.35 23.62
N GLY A 215 0.92 6.30 23.86
CA GLY A 215 1.05 7.67 23.36
C GLY A 215 2.21 8.42 24.01
N VAL A 216 3.11 8.95 23.18
CA VAL A 216 4.29 9.71 23.62
C VAL A 216 4.06 11.23 23.55
N CYS A 217 4.83 12.01 24.31
CA CYS A 217 4.66 13.46 24.33
C CYS A 217 5.19 14.15 23.07
N GLU A 218 6.23 13.60 22.45
CA GLU A 218 6.87 14.13 21.24
C GLU A 218 7.57 13.04 20.45
N LEU A 219 7.75 13.27 19.15
CA LEU A 219 8.53 12.43 18.25
C LEU A 219 9.78 13.15 17.76
N LYS A 220 10.85 12.39 17.54
CA LYS A 220 12.12 12.87 17.00
C LYS A 220 12.09 12.89 15.47
N GLY A 221 13.01 13.65 14.88
CA GLY A 221 13.35 13.47 13.46
C GLY A 221 14.09 12.15 13.25
N THR A 222 13.99 11.60 12.07
CA THR A 222 14.65 10.33 11.73
C THR A 222 15.14 10.31 10.30
N GLU A 223 16.14 9.48 10.04
CA GLU A 223 16.48 9.01 8.71
C GLU A 223 15.96 7.58 8.56
N TYR A 224 15.16 7.34 7.53
CA TYR A 224 14.51 6.04 7.32
C TYR A 224 14.52 5.65 5.85
N THR A 225 14.64 4.36 5.59
CA THR A 225 14.60 3.82 4.22
C THR A 225 13.30 3.04 4.02
N VAL A 226 12.50 3.48 3.04
CA VAL A 226 11.26 2.79 2.65
C VAL A 226 11.56 1.35 2.24
N MET A 227 10.77 0.40 2.71
CA MET A 227 10.88 -1.01 2.33
C MET A 227 10.78 -1.19 0.81
N SER A 228 11.29 -2.28 0.28
CA SER A 228 11.16 -2.62 -1.15
C SER A 228 9.71 -2.98 -1.53
N ASP A 229 9.30 -2.62 -2.75
CA ASP A 229 7.93 -2.83 -3.24
C ASP A 229 7.71 -4.30 -3.65
N ARG A 230 6.97 -5.04 -2.82
CA ARG A 230 6.64 -6.44 -3.09
C ARG A 230 5.72 -6.62 -4.30
N ILE A 231 4.93 -5.62 -4.68
CA ILE A 231 4.03 -5.69 -5.83
C ILE A 231 4.84 -5.49 -7.12
N GLU A 232 5.79 -4.55 -7.13
CA GLU A 232 6.76 -4.41 -8.20
C GLU A 232 7.59 -5.70 -8.36
N ALA A 233 8.12 -6.23 -7.26
CA ALA A 233 8.89 -7.48 -7.27
C ALA A 233 8.07 -8.65 -7.83
N GLY A 234 6.84 -8.83 -7.38
CA GLY A 234 5.92 -9.85 -7.89
C GLY A 234 5.61 -9.68 -9.38
N THR A 235 5.49 -8.44 -9.85
CA THR A 235 5.26 -8.13 -11.27
C THR A 235 6.45 -8.56 -12.13
N TYR A 236 7.68 -8.24 -11.71
CA TYR A 236 8.87 -8.69 -12.44
C TYR A 236 9.10 -10.20 -12.36
N LEU A 237 8.78 -10.85 -11.25
CA LEU A 237 8.86 -12.31 -11.13
C LEU A 237 7.89 -13.02 -12.09
N ALA A 238 6.72 -12.43 -12.37
CA ALA A 238 5.79 -13.00 -13.34
C ALA A 238 6.36 -13.11 -14.75
N LEU A 239 7.37 -12.30 -15.11
CA LEU A 239 8.07 -12.42 -16.39
C LEU A 239 8.71 -13.81 -16.58
N GLY A 240 9.13 -14.48 -15.49
CA GLY A 240 9.68 -15.83 -15.54
C GLY A 240 8.71 -16.89 -16.08
N ALA A 241 7.41 -16.61 -16.10
CA ALA A 241 6.39 -17.46 -16.70
C ALA A 241 6.33 -17.36 -18.23
N LEU A 242 6.91 -16.32 -18.84
CA LEU A 242 6.80 -16.07 -20.26
C LEU A 242 7.73 -16.97 -21.09
N PRO A 243 7.30 -17.44 -22.28
CA PRO A 243 8.03 -18.44 -23.07
C PRO A 243 9.47 -18.05 -23.47
N ASN A 244 9.69 -16.75 -23.70
CA ASN A 244 10.96 -16.22 -24.19
C ASN A 244 11.87 -15.67 -23.08
N VAL A 245 11.49 -15.83 -21.80
CA VAL A 245 12.32 -15.39 -20.67
C VAL A 245 13.28 -16.51 -20.28
N THR A 246 14.57 -16.20 -20.22
CA THR A 246 15.62 -17.15 -19.83
C THR A 246 15.84 -17.14 -18.32
N LYS A 247 16.01 -15.95 -17.75
CA LYS A 247 16.22 -15.73 -16.32
C LYS A 247 15.87 -14.30 -15.95
N VAL A 248 15.16 -14.11 -14.83
CA VAL A 248 14.97 -12.81 -14.17
C VAL A 248 15.62 -12.88 -12.80
N ILE A 249 16.39 -11.86 -12.45
CA ILE A 249 16.98 -11.67 -11.13
C ILE A 249 16.44 -10.35 -10.60
N ILE A 250 15.82 -10.38 -9.44
CA ILE A 250 15.44 -9.18 -8.72
C ILE A 250 16.29 -9.03 -7.47
N THR A 251 16.76 -7.82 -7.22
CA THR A 251 17.56 -7.44 -6.05
C THR A 251 16.77 -6.41 -5.25
N ASN A 252 17.16 -6.21 -4.00
CA ASN A 252 16.40 -5.37 -3.06
C ASN A 252 14.94 -5.84 -2.96
N ALA A 253 14.72 -7.14 -2.78
CA ALA A 253 13.39 -7.73 -2.67
C ALA A 253 13.34 -8.74 -1.51
N SER A 254 12.47 -8.49 -0.53
CA SER A 254 12.25 -9.40 0.59
C SER A 254 11.40 -10.59 0.16
N SER A 255 11.95 -11.81 0.29
CA SER A 255 11.18 -13.05 0.06
C SER A 255 10.05 -13.23 1.05
N ASP A 256 10.23 -12.79 2.29
CA ASP A 256 9.27 -12.96 3.39
C ASP A 256 7.96 -12.18 3.12
N SER A 257 8.09 -10.98 2.54
CA SER A 257 6.92 -10.17 2.16
C SER A 257 6.14 -10.74 0.98
N LEU A 258 6.69 -11.72 0.26
CA LEU A 258 6.16 -12.36 -0.94
C LEU A 258 5.86 -13.86 -0.78
N GLU A 259 5.99 -14.44 0.40
CA GLU A 259 5.96 -15.89 0.62
C GLU A 259 4.80 -16.58 -0.11
N ASN A 260 3.58 -16.12 0.11
CA ASN A 260 2.39 -16.69 -0.54
C ASN A 260 2.41 -16.57 -2.07
N TYR A 261 2.96 -15.48 -2.61
CA TYR A 261 3.09 -15.32 -4.05
C TYR A 261 4.15 -16.27 -4.62
N LEU A 262 5.29 -16.40 -3.96
CA LEU A 262 6.36 -17.33 -4.35
C LEU A 262 5.87 -18.78 -4.33
N ASP A 263 5.07 -19.15 -3.34
CA ASP A 263 4.47 -20.49 -3.26
C ASP A 263 3.49 -20.75 -4.40
N VAL A 264 2.70 -19.77 -4.79
CA VAL A 264 1.82 -19.85 -5.97
C VAL A 264 2.67 -20.08 -7.23
N LEU A 265 3.71 -19.31 -7.45
CA LEU A 265 4.61 -19.47 -8.60
C LEU A 265 5.30 -20.86 -8.62
N LYS A 266 5.74 -21.38 -7.48
CA LYS A 266 6.28 -22.75 -7.36
C LYS A 266 5.25 -23.81 -7.74
N LYS A 267 4.01 -23.70 -7.22
CA LYS A 267 2.90 -24.61 -7.55
C LYS A 267 2.58 -24.61 -9.05
N MET A 268 2.72 -23.46 -9.71
CA MET A 268 2.62 -23.36 -11.17
C MET A 268 3.78 -24.04 -11.93
N GLY A 269 4.84 -24.46 -11.25
CA GLY A 269 5.99 -25.15 -11.86
C GLY A 269 7.16 -24.25 -12.21
N LEU A 270 7.21 -23.04 -11.67
CA LEU A 270 8.35 -22.12 -11.88
C LEU A 270 9.52 -22.43 -10.95
N ASN A 271 10.74 -22.33 -11.46
CA ASN A 271 11.97 -22.58 -10.71
C ASN A 271 12.46 -21.29 -10.05
N LEU A 272 12.29 -21.18 -8.75
CA LEU A 272 12.65 -20.04 -7.93
C LEU A 272 13.85 -20.36 -7.03
N ASN A 273 14.84 -19.47 -7.00
CA ASN A 273 15.89 -19.45 -5.98
C ASN A 273 15.88 -18.09 -5.29
N TYR A 274 15.89 -18.04 -3.97
CA TYR A 274 15.89 -16.80 -3.24
C TYR A 274 16.61 -16.88 -1.90
N ASN A 275 17.09 -15.74 -1.46
CA ASN A 275 17.51 -15.44 -0.10
C ASN A 275 16.76 -14.19 0.36
N ASN A 276 17.07 -13.68 1.56
CA ASN A 276 16.33 -12.59 2.18
C ASN A 276 16.26 -11.29 1.35
N ASN A 277 17.14 -11.09 0.36
CA ASN A 277 17.25 -9.82 -0.36
C ASN A 277 17.24 -9.94 -1.89
N ASN A 278 17.34 -11.15 -2.42
CA ASN A 278 17.40 -11.40 -3.85
C ASN A 278 16.52 -12.60 -4.23
N ILE A 279 15.77 -12.48 -5.30
CA ILE A 279 14.98 -13.57 -5.84
C ILE A 279 15.33 -13.75 -7.30
N SER A 280 15.57 -14.97 -7.75
CA SER A 280 15.76 -15.28 -9.15
C SER A 280 14.77 -16.34 -9.60
N ILE A 281 14.28 -16.16 -10.82
CA ILE A 281 13.40 -17.10 -11.49
C ILE A 281 14.00 -17.46 -12.84
N ASN A 282 14.08 -18.75 -13.11
CA ASN A 282 14.53 -19.28 -14.37
C ASN A 282 13.34 -19.78 -15.19
N LYS A 283 13.53 -19.87 -16.49
CA LYS A 283 12.53 -20.48 -17.39
C LYS A 283 11.99 -21.76 -16.78
N GLY A 284 10.70 -21.78 -16.56
CA GLY A 284 10.00 -22.95 -16.04
C GLY A 284 9.70 -23.98 -17.13
N ASN A 285 9.19 -25.12 -16.69
CA ASN A 285 8.52 -26.10 -17.54
C ASN A 285 7.13 -25.58 -17.94
N VAL A 286 6.30 -26.46 -18.49
CA VAL A 286 4.88 -26.14 -18.78
C VAL A 286 4.18 -25.66 -17.50
N LEU A 287 3.60 -24.46 -17.57
CA LEU A 287 2.84 -23.88 -16.46
C LEU A 287 1.61 -24.72 -16.14
N LYS A 288 1.42 -24.99 -14.85
CA LYS A 288 0.25 -25.73 -14.34
C LYS A 288 -0.86 -24.77 -13.93
N SER A 289 -2.08 -25.20 -14.15
CA SER A 289 -3.26 -24.51 -13.60
C SER A 289 -3.30 -24.60 -12.07
N ILE A 290 -3.88 -23.59 -11.44
CA ILE A 290 -4.05 -23.51 -9.99
C ILE A 290 -5.35 -22.80 -9.62
N THR A 291 -5.77 -23.00 -8.38
CA THR A 291 -6.85 -22.22 -7.75
C THR A 291 -6.25 -21.35 -6.66
N VAL A 292 -6.56 -20.04 -6.70
CA VAL A 292 -6.08 -19.06 -5.74
C VAL A 292 -7.25 -18.24 -5.21
N LYS A 293 -7.20 -17.91 -3.91
CA LYS A 293 -8.13 -17.00 -3.25
C LYS A 293 -7.33 -15.82 -2.71
N THR A 294 -7.76 -14.59 -3.05
CA THR A 294 -7.17 -13.38 -2.47
C THR A 294 -7.65 -13.17 -1.04
N GLY A 295 -6.93 -12.38 -0.26
CA GLY A 295 -7.34 -12.06 1.12
C GLY A 295 -6.38 -11.08 1.77
N PRO A 296 -6.72 -10.62 2.99
CA PRO A 296 -5.77 -9.86 3.81
C PRO A 296 -4.49 -10.66 4.06
N TYR A 297 -3.37 -9.96 4.24
CA TYR A 297 -2.10 -10.60 4.54
C TYR A 297 -2.20 -11.51 5.79
N PRO A 298 -1.59 -12.71 5.76
CA PRO A 298 -0.64 -13.23 4.80
C PRO A 298 -1.26 -13.98 3.59
N SER A 299 -2.56 -13.85 3.31
CA SER A 299 -3.16 -14.45 2.11
C SER A 299 -2.58 -13.88 0.81
N PHE A 300 -3.00 -14.46 -0.33
CA PHE A 300 -2.55 -13.97 -1.64
C PHE A 300 -2.97 -12.50 -1.86
N PRO A 301 -2.02 -11.60 -2.20
CA PRO A 301 -2.32 -10.17 -2.32
C PRO A 301 -3.19 -9.89 -3.55
N SER A 302 -4.32 -9.21 -3.34
CA SER A 302 -5.24 -8.82 -4.40
C SER A 302 -4.56 -7.96 -5.49
N ASP A 303 -3.53 -7.17 -5.14
CA ASP A 303 -2.80 -6.33 -6.09
C ASP A 303 -2.00 -7.15 -7.13
N LEU A 304 -1.63 -8.39 -6.83
CA LEU A 304 -0.98 -9.31 -7.77
C LEU A 304 -1.98 -10.19 -8.56
N ALA A 305 -3.28 -10.14 -8.27
CA ALA A 305 -4.27 -10.94 -8.98
C ALA A 305 -4.33 -10.63 -10.50
N PRO A 306 -4.28 -9.37 -10.99
CA PRO A 306 -4.23 -9.08 -12.42
C PRO A 306 -2.98 -9.64 -13.09
N ILE A 307 -1.83 -9.58 -12.43
CA ILE A 307 -0.56 -10.12 -12.92
C ILE A 307 -0.63 -11.65 -13.00
N LEU A 308 -1.15 -12.28 -11.94
CA LEU A 308 -1.35 -13.75 -11.91
C LEU A 308 -2.34 -14.18 -13.00
N THR A 309 -3.44 -13.47 -13.21
CA THR A 309 -4.40 -13.75 -14.30
C THR A 309 -3.71 -13.81 -15.66
N THR A 310 -2.81 -12.85 -15.91
CA THR A 310 -2.07 -12.78 -17.18
C THR A 310 -1.19 -14.01 -17.39
N ILE A 311 -0.42 -14.45 -16.40
CA ILE A 311 0.45 -15.62 -16.56
C ILE A 311 -0.33 -16.95 -16.53
N LEU A 312 -1.48 -17.01 -15.84
CA LEU A 312 -2.35 -18.18 -15.85
C LEU A 312 -3.03 -18.40 -17.21
N SER A 313 -3.23 -17.35 -18.01
CA SER A 313 -3.74 -17.50 -19.39
C SER A 313 -2.77 -18.26 -20.31
N LEU A 314 -1.51 -18.49 -19.86
CA LEU A 314 -0.50 -19.31 -20.54
C LEU A 314 -0.36 -20.71 -19.96
N SER A 315 -1.12 -21.05 -18.90
CA SER A 315 -1.03 -22.34 -18.23
C SER A 315 -1.85 -23.42 -18.96
N LYS A 316 -1.52 -24.68 -18.72
CA LYS A 316 -2.34 -25.80 -19.19
C LYS A 316 -3.40 -26.17 -18.19
N GLY A 317 -4.66 -26.24 -18.62
CA GLY A 317 -5.81 -26.57 -17.81
C GLY A 317 -6.47 -25.34 -17.18
N MET A 318 -7.63 -25.54 -16.58
CA MET A 318 -8.46 -24.48 -16.01
C MET A 318 -7.88 -23.99 -14.67
N SER A 319 -7.66 -22.68 -14.56
CA SER A 319 -7.30 -22.00 -13.32
C SER A 319 -8.47 -21.18 -12.79
N VAL A 320 -8.49 -20.93 -11.48
CA VAL A 320 -9.53 -20.13 -10.83
C VAL A 320 -8.90 -19.12 -9.89
N ILE A 321 -9.35 -17.87 -9.95
CA ILE A 321 -9.04 -16.83 -8.94
C ILE A 321 -10.35 -16.35 -8.33
N GLU A 322 -10.44 -16.41 -6.99
CA GLU A 322 -11.53 -15.85 -6.19
C GLU A 322 -11.06 -14.55 -5.55
N GLU A 323 -11.72 -13.43 -5.85
CA GLU A 323 -11.41 -12.12 -5.26
C GLU A 323 -12.32 -11.84 -4.07
N THR A 324 -11.73 -11.53 -2.91
CA THR A 324 -12.51 -11.30 -1.67
C THR A 324 -12.39 -9.89 -1.11
N ILE A 325 -11.49 -9.07 -1.67
CA ILE A 325 -11.20 -7.72 -1.15
C ILE A 325 -11.94 -6.62 -1.93
N PHE A 326 -11.91 -6.69 -3.28
CA PHE A 326 -12.42 -5.62 -4.14
C PHE A 326 -13.51 -6.10 -5.09
N ASP A 327 -14.49 -5.21 -5.35
CA ASP A 327 -15.61 -5.55 -6.24
C ASP A 327 -15.23 -5.51 -7.72
N ASN A 328 -14.34 -4.58 -8.12
CA ASN A 328 -13.97 -4.35 -9.53
C ASN A 328 -12.52 -4.71 -9.85
N ARG A 329 -11.97 -5.76 -9.19
CA ARG A 329 -10.56 -6.16 -9.42
C ARG A 329 -10.32 -6.71 -10.83
N PHE A 330 -11.32 -7.26 -11.46
CA PHE A 330 -11.21 -7.96 -12.73
C PHE A 330 -11.48 -7.11 -13.99
N SER A 331 -11.46 -5.79 -13.85
CA SER A 331 -11.67 -4.84 -14.97
C SER A 331 -10.67 -4.98 -16.14
N HIS A 332 -9.57 -5.70 -15.96
CA HIS A 332 -8.57 -5.99 -16.99
C HIS A 332 -8.93 -7.18 -17.90
N ILE A 333 -9.90 -8.02 -17.52
CA ILE A 333 -10.27 -9.24 -18.28
C ILE A 333 -10.71 -8.95 -19.73
N PRO A 334 -11.58 -7.96 -19.99
CA PRO A 334 -11.97 -7.65 -21.37
C PRO A 334 -10.78 -7.36 -22.28
N GLU A 335 -9.73 -6.72 -21.75
CA GLU A 335 -8.53 -6.40 -22.52
C GLU A 335 -7.65 -7.64 -22.76
N LEU A 336 -7.52 -8.53 -21.77
CA LEU A 336 -6.83 -9.81 -21.97
C LEU A 336 -7.55 -10.71 -22.99
N ASN A 337 -8.89 -10.74 -22.96
CA ASN A 337 -9.68 -11.50 -23.93
C ASN A 337 -9.53 -10.96 -25.38
N LYS A 338 -9.36 -9.63 -25.55
CA LYS A 338 -9.01 -9.05 -26.87
C LYS A 338 -7.65 -9.51 -27.37
N LEU A 339 -6.73 -9.83 -26.46
CA LEU A 339 -5.40 -10.37 -26.80
C LEU A 339 -5.41 -11.90 -27.02
N GLY A 340 -6.56 -12.55 -26.92
CA GLY A 340 -6.73 -13.98 -27.18
C GLY A 340 -6.80 -14.88 -25.95
N ALA A 341 -6.85 -14.31 -24.73
CA ALA A 341 -7.12 -15.10 -23.53
C ALA A 341 -8.58 -15.61 -23.54
N ASN A 342 -8.83 -16.71 -22.81
CA ASN A 342 -10.16 -17.28 -22.62
C ASN A 342 -10.52 -17.21 -21.14
N ILE A 343 -11.02 -16.08 -20.69
CA ILE A 343 -11.30 -15.79 -19.29
C ILE A 343 -12.78 -15.40 -19.15
N SER A 344 -13.46 -16.07 -18.22
CA SER A 344 -14.84 -15.75 -17.83
C SER A 344 -14.92 -15.30 -16.37
N GLU A 345 -15.80 -14.37 -16.07
CA GLU A 345 -16.04 -13.85 -14.72
C GLU A 345 -17.45 -14.17 -14.26
N LYS A 346 -17.59 -14.65 -13.02
CA LYS A 346 -18.86 -14.85 -12.35
C LYS A 346 -18.70 -14.72 -10.84
N ASN A 347 -19.51 -13.84 -10.22
CA ASN A 347 -19.59 -13.72 -8.74
C ASN A 347 -18.22 -13.52 -8.04
N LYS A 348 -17.43 -12.52 -8.48
CA LYS A 348 -16.07 -12.25 -7.96
C LYS A 348 -15.07 -13.41 -8.14
N GLN A 349 -15.38 -14.34 -9.01
CA GLN A 349 -14.53 -15.46 -9.37
C GLN A 349 -14.27 -15.44 -10.86
N ILE A 350 -13.02 -15.69 -11.26
CA ILE A 350 -12.67 -15.84 -12.67
C ILE A 350 -12.21 -17.27 -12.94
N GLN A 351 -12.58 -17.75 -14.12
CA GLN A 351 -12.10 -19.02 -14.69
C GLN A 351 -11.24 -18.68 -15.91
N ILE A 352 -10.05 -19.25 -15.95
CA ILE A 352 -9.03 -19.01 -16.97
C ILE A 352 -8.74 -20.36 -17.63
N ASN A 353 -9.03 -20.49 -18.96
CA ASN A 353 -8.88 -21.72 -19.73
C ASN A 353 -7.72 -21.65 -20.72
#